data_3675ad19949668836d1d257ced3eecf2
#
_entry.id   3675ad19949668836d1d257ced3eecf2
#
_cell.length_a   1.000
_cell.length_b   1.000
_cell.length_c   1.000
_cell.angle_alpha   90.00
_cell.angle_beta   90.00
_cell.angle_gamma   90.00
#
_symmetry.space_group_name_H-M   'P 1'
#
loop_
_entity.id
_entity.type
_entity.pdbx_description
1 polymer ?
#
loop_
_entity_poly.entity_id
_entity_poly.type
_entity_poly.pdbx_seq_one_letter_code
_entity_poly.pdbx_strand_id
1 'polypeptide(L)'
;ELRKLPSFNQPTGQAKPGKSEVSGQTVETPPAASDLVKPEEKDFESATDYLKALTAWREKTGNLTAAEVKRRDRALRFADRAAKTGQKASGLFRQADKISERFYMGQPILVGHHSERGARAAQNRMHNKMDAALKEEKKAEYYSQRAESAEKNKSISSADEDAIVKLKAKLESLSKVQERMKQANKVVKASKLTDAEKIAKLQEQGFSEAKAKNLL
;
A
#
# COMPACT_ATOMS: atom_id res chain seq x y z
N GLU A 1 -18.42 -28.33 5.70
CA GLU A 1 -18.72 -26.95 5.22
C GLU A 1 -17.64 -26.50 4.23
N LEU A 2 -17.97 -26.56 2.95
CA LEU A 2 -17.10 -26.16 1.85
C LEU A 2 -17.15 -24.63 1.71
N ARG A 3 -16.04 -23.94 2.01
CA ARG A 3 -15.90 -22.50 1.75
C ARG A 3 -15.85 -22.27 0.23
N LYS A 4 -16.86 -21.58 -0.29
CA LYS A 4 -16.93 -21.10 -1.67
C LYS A 4 -15.82 -20.06 -1.92
N LEU A 5 -14.98 -20.31 -2.91
CA LEU A 5 -14.01 -19.35 -3.46
C LEU A 5 -14.77 -18.26 -4.26
N PRO A 6 -14.35 -16.99 -4.22
CA PRO A 6 -14.97 -15.94 -5.01
C PRO A 6 -14.66 -16.12 -6.50
N SER A 7 -15.72 -16.11 -7.32
CA SER A 7 -15.63 -16.17 -8.77
C SER A 7 -15.03 -14.87 -9.34
N PHE A 8 -13.95 -15.02 -10.08
CA PHE A 8 -13.30 -13.93 -10.82
C PHE A 8 -14.14 -13.58 -12.05
N ASN A 9 -14.74 -12.39 -12.04
CA ASN A 9 -15.59 -11.87 -13.12
C ASN A 9 -14.72 -11.49 -14.33
N GLN A 10 -14.91 -12.16 -15.46
CA GLN A 10 -14.33 -11.75 -16.74
C GLN A 10 -15.17 -10.62 -17.35
N PRO A 11 -14.57 -9.58 -17.91
CA PRO A 11 -15.32 -8.60 -18.68
C PRO A 11 -15.56 -9.10 -20.11
N THR A 12 -16.77 -9.53 -20.38
CA THR A 12 -17.30 -9.68 -21.75
C THR A 12 -18.12 -8.45 -22.07
N GLY A 13 -17.88 -7.83 -23.22
CA GLY A 13 -18.84 -6.90 -23.79
C GLY A 13 -18.24 -5.67 -24.46
N GLN A 14 -18.02 -5.77 -25.78
CA GLN A 14 -17.87 -4.62 -26.66
C GLN A 14 -19.16 -3.81 -26.64
N ALA A 15 -19.13 -2.59 -26.10
CA ALA A 15 -20.23 -1.62 -26.23
C ALA A 15 -19.96 -0.68 -27.41
N LYS A 16 -20.91 -0.60 -28.35
CA LYS A 16 -20.97 0.35 -29.45
C LYS A 16 -21.13 1.78 -28.93
N PRO A 17 -20.57 2.82 -29.59
CA PRO A 17 -20.71 4.19 -29.14
C PRO A 17 -22.12 4.70 -29.40
N GLY A 18 -22.91 4.90 -28.37
CA GLY A 18 -24.16 5.66 -28.41
C GLY A 18 -23.85 7.16 -28.29
N LYS A 19 -24.34 7.95 -29.22
CA LYS A 19 -24.38 9.41 -29.14
C LYS A 19 -25.31 9.81 -28.00
N SER A 20 -24.79 10.43 -26.95
CA SER A 20 -25.57 11.16 -25.96
C SER A 20 -25.20 12.64 -26.05
N GLU A 21 -26.20 13.45 -26.33
CA GLU A 21 -26.13 14.92 -26.27
C GLU A 21 -25.88 15.33 -24.82
N VAL A 22 -24.74 15.97 -24.57
CA VAL A 22 -24.38 16.51 -23.25
C VAL A 22 -24.82 17.98 -23.25
N SER A 23 -25.84 18.25 -22.41
CA SER A 23 -26.23 19.59 -22.00
C SER A 23 -25.06 20.32 -21.36
N GLY A 24 -24.83 21.58 -21.81
CA GLY A 24 -23.70 22.40 -21.38
C GLY A 24 -23.66 22.68 -19.87
N GLN A 25 -22.78 21.98 -19.18
CA GLN A 25 -22.19 22.47 -17.95
C GLN A 25 -20.81 23.02 -18.30
N THR A 26 -20.62 24.31 -18.06
CA THR A 26 -19.29 24.95 -18.08
C THR A 26 -18.40 24.25 -17.06
N VAL A 27 -17.59 23.30 -17.55
CA VAL A 27 -16.49 22.74 -16.77
C VAL A 27 -15.46 23.84 -16.63
N GLU A 28 -15.37 24.46 -15.45
CA GLU A 28 -14.24 25.31 -15.09
C GLU A 28 -12.97 24.49 -15.28
N THR A 29 -12.20 24.83 -16.29
CA THR A 29 -10.88 24.25 -16.52
C THR A 29 -10.03 24.53 -15.28
N PRO A 30 -9.45 23.53 -14.61
CA PRO A 30 -8.55 23.78 -13.49
C PRO A 30 -7.42 24.70 -13.96
N PRO A 31 -6.97 25.67 -13.11
CA PRO A 31 -5.92 26.61 -13.49
C PRO A 31 -4.70 25.85 -13.99
N ALA A 32 -4.08 26.33 -15.06
CA ALA A 32 -2.89 25.72 -15.63
C ALA A 32 -1.81 25.60 -14.54
N ALA A 33 -1.08 24.49 -14.51
CA ALA A 33 -0.06 24.22 -13.49
C ALA A 33 1.02 25.32 -13.38
N SER A 34 1.15 26.19 -14.39
CA SER A 34 2.02 27.37 -14.45
C SER A 34 1.60 28.53 -13.54
N ASP A 35 0.32 28.60 -13.13
CA ASP A 35 -0.23 29.74 -12.41
C ASP A 35 -0.21 29.55 -10.87
N LEU A 36 0.25 28.40 -10.41
CA LEU A 36 0.36 28.10 -8.99
C LEU A 36 1.71 28.57 -8.43
N VAL A 37 1.70 29.65 -7.68
CA VAL A 37 2.90 30.18 -7.03
C VAL A 37 3.39 29.19 -5.96
N LYS A 38 4.71 28.95 -5.95
CA LYS A 38 5.35 28.12 -4.92
C LYS A 38 5.21 28.80 -3.56
N PRO A 39 4.71 28.13 -2.50
CA PRO A 39 4.66 28.72 -1.15
C PRO A 39 6.05 29.04 -0.64
N GLU A 40 6.21 30.14 0.11
CA GLU A 40 7.46 30.55 0.75
C GLU A 40 7.40 30.25 2.26
N GLU A 41 8.55 29.87 2.87
CA GLU A 41 8.61 29.49 4.30
C GLU A 41 8.19 30.67 5.21
N LYS A 42 8.46 31.90 4.78
CA LYS A 42 8.16 33.13 5.55
C LYS A 42 6.66 33.38 5.74
N ASP A 43 5.78 32.82 4.92
CA ASP A 43 4.34 33.04 4.96
C ASP A 43 3.63 32.13 5.99
N PHE A 44 4.38 31.30 6.69
CA PHE A 44 3.85 30.31 7.63
C PHE A 44 4.50 30.44 9.01
N GLU A 45 3.67 30.38 10.06
CA GLU A 45 4.14 30.36 11.44
C GLU A 45 4.76 29.03 11.86
N SER A 46 4.33 27.94 11.21
CA SER A 46 4.75 26.57 11.55
C SER A 46 5.41 25.90 10.35
N ALA A 47 6.56 25.24 10.61
CA ALA A 47 7.22 24.39 9.60
C ALA A 47 6.31 23.24 9.12
N THR A 48 5.40 22.78 9.97
CA THR A 48 4.42 21.74 9.65
C THR A 48 3.41 22.23 8.61
N ASP A 49 2.92 23.45 8.75
CA ASP A 49 1.91 24.01 7.84
C ASP A 49 2.56 24.44 6.52
N TYR A 50 3.75 24.99 6.56
CA TYR A 50 4.54 25.22 5.35
C TYR A 50 4.78 23.90 4.57
N LEU A 51 5.17 22.83 5.24
CA LEU A 51 5.38 21.54 4.60
C LEU A 51 4.09 20.97 3.96
N LYS A 52 2.93 21.15 4.61
CA LYS A 52 1.62 20.77 4.03
C LYS A 52 1.32 21.56 2.76
N ALA A 53 1.49 22.90 2.82
CA ALA A 53 1.28 23.76 1.66
C ALA A 53 2.22 23.41 0.50
N LEU A 54 3.50 23.15 0.79
CA LEU A 54 4.50 22.76 -0.19
C LEU A 54 4.18 21.39 -0.85
N THR A 55 3.74 20.42 -0.04
CA THR A 55 3.32 19.09 -0.59
C THR A 55 2.10 19.23 -1.46
N ALA A 56 1.08 19.98 -1.04
CA ALA A 56 -0.12 20.22 -1.83
C ALA A 56 0.19 20.97 -3.15
N TRP A 57 1.11 21.93 -3.11
CA TRP A 57 1.57 22.62 -4.33
C TRP A 57 2.28 21.65 -5.28
N ARG A 58 3.17 20.79 -4.77
CA ARG A 58 3.88 19.77 -5.58
C ARG A 58 2.92 18.75 -6.20
N GLU A 59 1.92 18.29 -5.47
CA GLU A 59 0.90 17.38 -5.98
C GLU A 59 0.11 18.01 -7.14
N LYS A 60 -0.23 19.29 -7.02
CA LYS A 60 -0.95 20.03 -8.08
C LYS A 60 -0.09 20.34 -9.31
N THR A 61 1.19 20.66 -9.11
CA THR A 61 2.10 21.05 -10.20
C THR A 61 2.89 19.89 -10.79
N GLY A 62 2.88 18.73 -10.14
CA GLY A 62 3.72 17.59 -10.53
C GLY A 62 5.22 17.78 -10.26
N ASN A 63 5.64 18.86 -9.59
CA ASN A 63 7.03 19.18 -9.27
C ASN A 63 7.54 18.36 -8.09
N LEU A 64 7.96 17.13 -8.34
CA LEU A 64 8.53 16.23 -7.33
C LEU A 64 10.01 16.54 -7.07
N THR A 65 10.47 16.36 -5.82
CA THR A 65 11.92 16.42 -5.51
C THR A 65 12.65 15.24 -6.16
N ALA A 66 13.94 15.40 -6.39
CA ALA A 66 14.79 14.31 -6.88
C ALA A 66 14.72 13.05 -5.99
N ALA A 67 14.56 13.22 -4.68
CA ALA A 67 14.39 12.13 -3.73
C ALA A 67 13.03 11.42 -3.90
N GLU A 68 11.95 12.17 -4.16
CA GLU A 68 10.61 11.65 -4.41
C GLU A 68 10.55 10.90 -5.75
N VAL A 69 11.15 11.44 -6.80
CA VAL A 69 11.29 10.78 -8.10
C VAL A 69 12.01 9.43 -7.93
N LYS A 70 13.18 9.40 -7.28
CA LYS A 70 13.93 8.16 -7.01
C LYS A 70 13.12 7.13 -6.21
N ARG A 71 12.29 7.60 -5.27
CA ARG A 71 11.41 6.74 -4.48
C ARG A 71 10.32 6.13 -5.34
N ARG A 72 9.65 6.96 -6.15
CA ARG A 72 8.60 6.53 -7.09
C ARG A 72 9.14 5.54 -8.12
N ASP A 73 10.31 5.82 -8.71
CA ASP A 73 10.96 4.90 -9.66
C ASP A 73 11.31 3.56 -9.03
N ARG A 74 11.71 3.56 -7.75
CA ARG A 74 11.97 2.33 -7.02
C ARG A 74 10.69 1.54 -6.79
N ALA A 75 9.60 2.19 -6.41
CA ALA A 75 8.29 1.56 -6.23
C ALA A 75 7.80 0.96 -7.55
N LEU A 76 7.86 1.72 -8.65
CA LEU A 76 7.47 1.24 -9.98
C LEU A 76 8.29 0.03 -10.42
N ARG A 77 9.62 0.04 -10.23
CA ARG A 77 10.48 -1.12 -10.56
C ARG A 77 10.10 -2.37 -9.78
N PHE A 78 9.69 -2.24 -8.51
CA PHE A 78 9.21 -3.39 -7.75
C PHE A 78 7.82 -3.83 -8.20
N ALA A 79 6.91 -2.90 -8.53
CA ALA A 79 5.60 -3.21 -9.09
C ALA A 79 5.71 -3.97 -10.42
N ASP A 80 6.60 -3.54 -11.32
CA ASP A 80 6.88 -4.24 -12.58
C ASP A 80 7.39 -5.68 -12.37
N ARG A 81 8.27 -5.85 -11.37
CA ARG A 81 8.76 -7.20 -11.02
C ARG A 81 7.63 -8.07 -10.45
N ALA A 82 6.77 -7.50 -9.60
CA ALA A 82 5.60 -8.19 -9.08
C ALA A 82 4.67 -8.64 -10.20
N ALA A 83 4.36 -7.74 -11.15
CA ALA A 83 3.52 -8.06 -12.30
C ALA A 83 4.12 -9.19 -13.17
N LYS A 84 5.42 -9.11 -13.50
CA LYS A 84 6.11 -10.14 -14.30
C LYS A 84 6.13 -11.50 -13.60
N THR A 85 6.42 -11.53 -12.30
CA THR A 85 6.43 -12.79 -11.54
C THR A 85 5.02 -13.36 -11.36
N GLY A 86 4.00 -12.51 -11.15
CA GLY A 86 2.60 -12.91 -11.11
C GLY A 86 2.10 -13.51 -12.43
N GLN A 87 2.45 -12.89 -13.56
CA GLN A 87 2.13 -13.42 -14.89
C GLN A 87 2.79 -14.80 -15.11
N LYS A 88 4.06 -14.96 -14.68
CA LYS A 88 4.76 -16.25 -14.76
C LYS A 88 4.09 -17.31 -13.88
N ALA A 89 3.70 -16.97 -12.66
CA ALA A 89 2.97 -17.87 -11.77
C ALA A 89 1.65 -18.33 -12.42
N SER A 90 0.84 -17.39 -12.91
CA SER A 90 -0.42 -17.69 -13.62
C SER A 90 -0.21 -18.55 -14.86
N GLY A 91 0.89 -18.35 -15.59
CA GLY A 91 1.26 -19.19 -16.72
C GLY A 91 1.59 -20.63 -16.32
N LEU A 92 2.30 -20.81 -15.20
CA LEU A 92 2.64 -22.13 -14.66
C LEU A 92 1.41 -22.85 -14.11
N PHE A 93 0.50 -22.17 -13.41
CA PHE A 93 -0.78 -22.73 -12.97
C PHE A 93 -1.60 -23.22 -14.15
N ARG A 94 -1.78 -22.41 -15.20
CA ARG A 94 -2.49 -22.84 -16.43
C ARG A 94 -1.85 -24.05 -17.09
N GLN A 95 -0.50 -24.19 -17.03
CA GLN A 95 0.17 -25.40 -17.55
C GLN A 95 -0.07 -26.62 -16.66
N ALA A 96 -0.13 -26.44 -15.34
CA ALA A 96 -0.49 -27.51 -14.41
C ALA A 96 -1.93 -27.99 -14.64
N ASP A 97 -2.86 -27.03 -14.79
CA ASP A 97 -4.28 -27.31 -15.06
C ASP A 97 -4.47 -28.13 -16.35
N LYS A 98 -3.79 -27.74 -17.45
CA LYS A 98 -3.82 -28.53 -18.69
C LYS A 98 -3.32 -29.97 -18.53
N ILE A 99 -2.38 -30.18 -17.61
CA ILE A 99 -1.90 -31.53 -17.31
C ILE A 99 -2.93 -32.27 -16.44
N SER A 100 -3.58 -31.55 -15.50
CA SER A 100 -4.60 -32.13 -14.61
C SER A 100 -5.84 -32.63 -15.36
N GLU A 101 -6.19 -32.03 -16.52
CA GLU A 101 -7.29 -32.48 -17.39
C GLU A 101 -7.17 -33.97 -17.80
N ARG A 102 -5.94 -34.52 -17.85
CA ARG A 102 -5.69 -35.94 -18.11
C ARG A 102 -6.13 -36.85 -16.96
N PHE A 103 -6.28 -36.31 -15.77
CA PHE A 103 -6.70 -37.00 -14.56
C PHE A 103 -8.15 -36.65 -14.20
N TYR A 104 -8.99 -36.50 -15.22
CA TYR A 104 -10.38 -36.11 -15.06
C TYR A 104 -11.08 -37.05 -14.06
N MET A 105 -11.89 -36.48 -13.18
CA MET A 105 -12.61 -37.20 -12.11
C MET A 105 -11.72 -37.95 -11.11
N GLY A 106 -10.43 -37.59 -10.98
CA GLY A 106 -9.53 -38.24 -10.02
C GLY A 106 -9.24 -39.69 -10.31
N GLN A 107 -9.22 -40.07 -11.58
CA GLN A 107 -8.94 -41.46 -11.97
C GLN A 107 -7.61 -41.96 -11.35
N PRO A 108 -7.63 -43.10 -10.63
CA PRO A 108 -6.42 -43.65 -10.05
C PRO A 108 -5.46 -44.14 -11.13
N ILE A 109 -4.17 -44.05 -10.87
CA ILE A 109 -3.15 -44.64 -11.74
C ILE A 109 -3.23 -46.13 -11.59
N LEU A 110 -3.48 -46.84 -12.73
CA LEU A 110 -3.55 -48.30 -12.75
C LEU A 110 -2.16 -48.88 -12.60
N VAL A 111 -1.86 -49.44 -11.43
CA VAL A 111 -0.57 -50.07 -11.11
C VAL A 111 -0.38 -51.32 -11.95
N GLY A 112 0.82 -51.49 -12.55
CA GLY A 112 1.15 -52.61 -13.44
C GLY A 112 0.64 -52.48 -14.87
N HIS A 113 -0.16 -51.45 -15.17
CA HIS A 113 -0.63 -51.18 -16.52
C HIS A 113 0.43 -50.47 -17.37
N HIS A 114 0.49 -50.73 -18.68
CA HIS A 114 1.48 -50.13 -19.59
C HIS A 114 1.46 -48.57 -19.57
N SER A 115 0.35 -47.94 -19.22
CA SER A 115 0.19 -46.51 -19.12
C SER A 115 0.71 -45.92 -17.79
N GLU A 116 1.01 -46.72 -16.77
CA GLU A 116 1.40 -46.26 -15.42
C GLU A 116 2.57 -45.28 -15.43
N ARG A 117 3.64 -45.65 -16.19
CA ARG A 117 4.85 -44.81 -16.27
C ARG A 117 4.54 -43.43 -16.84
N GLY A 118 3.70 -43.35 -17.86
CA GLY A 118 3.27 -42.10 -18.48
C GLY A 118 2.40 -41.24 -17.55
N ALA A 119 1.47 -41.90 -16.83
CA ALA A 119 0.59 -41.25 -15.86
C ALA A 119 1.38 -40.66 -14.67
N ARG A 120 2.31 -41.43 -14.06
CA ARG A 120 3.17 -40.95 -12.98
C ARG A 120 4.06 -39.78 -13.44
N ALA A 121 4.63 -39.86 -14.65
CA ALA A 121 5.43 -38.76 -15.21
C ALA A 121 4.59 -37.50 -15.45
N ALA A 122 3.34 -37.64 -15.86
CA ALA A 122 2.43 -36.48 -16.01
C ALA A 122 2.07 -35.87 -14.65
N GLN A 123 1.76 -36.70 -13.66
CA GLN A 123 1.47 -36.26 -12.29
C GLN A 123 2.67 -35.50 -11.69
N ASN A 124 3.88 -36.03 -11.82
CA ASN A 124 5.08 -35.36 -11.33
C ASN A 124 5.33 -34.01 -12.05
N ARG A 125 5.09 -33.92 -13.36
CA ARG A 125 5.17 -32.67 -14.11
C ARG A 125 4.13 -31.65 -13.63
N MET A 126 2.92 -32.08 -13.35
CA MET A 126 1.88 -31.22 -12.79
C MET A 126 2.30 -30.65 -11.43
N HIS A 127 2.72 -31.51 -10.50
CA HIS A 127 3.20 -31.07 -9.17
C HIS A 127 4.39 -30.11 -9.27
N ASN A 128 5.39 -30.44 -10.11
CA ASN A 128 6.55 -29.54 -10.30
C ASN A 128 6.14 -28.17 -10.87
N LYS A 129 5.11 -28.12 -11.74
CA LYS A 129 4.57 -26.84 -12.25
C LYS A 129 3.83 -26.08 -11.17
N MET A 130 3.04 -26.75 -10.34
CA MET A 130 2.35 -26.12 -9.19
C MET A 130 3.35 -25.57 -8.18
N ASP A 131 4.37 -26.34 -7.81
CA ASP A 131 5.42 -25.89 -6.88
C ASP A 131 6.19 -24.67 -7.43
N ALA A 132 6.51 -24.70 -8.73
CA ALA A 132 7.15 -23.59 -9.39
C ALA A 132 6.23 -22.34 -9.42
N ALA A 133 4.93 -22.52 -9.66
CA ALA A 133 3.94 -21.45 -9.65
C ALA A 133 3.84 -20.80 -8.27
N LEU A 134 3.72 -21.60 -7.20
CA LEU A 134 3.68 -21.12 -5.82
C LEU A 134 4.95 -20.35 -5.42
N LYS A 135 6.12 -20.81 -5.90
CA LYS A 135 7.38 -20.07 -5.67
C LYS A 135 7.39 -18.71 -6.36
N GLU A 136 6.89 -18.61 -7.59
CA GLU A 136 6.80 -17.34 -8.32
C GLU A 136 5.72 -16.43 -7.72
N GLU A 137 4.60 -16.97 -7.24
CA GLU A 137 3.55 -16.22 -6.54
C GLU A 137 4.08 -15.56 -5.25
N LYS A 138 4.80 -16.32 -4.41
CA LYS A 138 5.46 -15.77 -3.22
C LYS A 138 6.46 -14.66 -3.55
N LYS A 139 7.18 -14.76 -4.68
CA LYS A 139 8.06 -13.68 -5.15
C LYS A 139 7.25 -12.46 -5.60
N ALA A 140 6.11 -12.66 -6.27
CA ALA A 140 5.25 -11.56 -6.68
C ALA A 140 4.71 -10.79 -5.45
N GLU A 141 4.24 -11.52 -4.45
CA GLU A 141 3.80 -10.95 -3.18
C GLU A 141 4.93 -10.17 -2.48
N TYR A 142 6.13 -10.76 -2.37
CA TYR A 142 7.30 -10.06 -1.82
C TYR A 142 7.60 -8.75 -2.55
N TYR A 143 7.59 -8.74 -3.90
CA TYR A 143 7.84 -7.53 -4.66
C TYR A 143 6.71 -6.51 -4.53
N SER A 144 5.45 -6.95 -4.41
CA SER A 144 4.32 -6.08 -4.13
C SER A 144 4.46 -5.37 -2.78
N GLN A 145 4.79 -6.10 -1.71
CA GLN A 145 5.07 -5.53 -0.39
C GLN A 145 6.25 -4.55 -0.41
N ARG A 146 7.29 -4.85 -1.21
CA ARG A 146 8.44 -3.94 -1.39
C ARG A 146 8.07 -2.68 -2.16
N ALA A 147 7.17 -2.76 -3.14
CA ALA A 147 6.65 -1.60 -3.85
C ALA A 147 5.89 -0.67 -2.91
N GLU A 148 4.94 -1.21 -2.14
CA GLU A 148 4.21 -0.46 -1.13
C GLU A 148 5.13 0.17 -0.07
N SER A 149 6.11 -0.60 0.42
CA SER A 149 7.08 -0.10 1.41
C SER A 149 7.95 1.02 0.83
N ALA A 150 8.30 0.95 -0.45
CA ALA A 150 9.06 1.99 -1.12
C ALA A 150 8.23 3.26 -1.32
N GLU A 151 6.94 3.13 -1.64
CA GLU A 151 6.01 4.25 -1.80
C GLU A 151 5.70 4.93 -0.47
N LYS A 152 5.39 4.14 0.56
CA LYS A 152 5.06 4.63 1.92
C LYS A 152 6.28 5.12 2.70
N ASN A 153 7.48 4.98 2.16
CA ASN A 153 8.71 5.37 2.87
C ASN A 153 8.78 6.87 3.11
N LYS A 154 8.71 7.28 4.37
CA LYS A 154 8.79 8.69 4.83
C LYS A 154 10.19 9.08 5.35
N SER A 155 11.22 8.28 5.06
CA SER A 155 12.59 8.63 5.47
C SER A 155 13.06 9.90 4.74
N ILE A 156 13.68 10.79 5.49
CA ILE A 156 14.25 12.04 4.98
C ILE A 156 15.66 11.75 4.52
N SER A 157 15.96 12.03 3.26
CA SER A 157 17.29 11.89 2.68
C SER A 157 18.05 13.22 2.79
N SER A 158 19.35 13.17 3.03
CA SER A 158 20.21 14.37 2.99
C SER A 158 20.29 14.99 1.59
N ALA A 159 19.99 14.20 0.55
CA ALA A 159 19.93 14.68 -0.84
C ALA A 159 18.55 15.26 -1.23
N ASP A 160 17.60 15.34 -0.29
CA ASP A 160 16.30 15.94 -0.53
C ASP A 160 16.41 17.47 -0.34
N GLU A 161 15.99 18.23 -1.34
CA GLU A 161 15.98 19.71 -1.29
C GLU A 161 15.21 20.24 -0.10
N ASP A 162 14.14 19.54 0.31
CA ASP A 162 13.30 19.94 1.44
C ASP A 162 13.69 19.24 2.76
N ALA A 163 14.87 18.61 2.83
CA ALA A 163 15.30 17.85 4.01
C ALA A 163 15.22 18.68 5.30
N ILE A 164 15.68 19.92 5.25
CA ILE A 164 15.69 20.84 6.41
C ILE A 164 14.26 21.14 6.86
N VAL A 165 13.36 21.45 5.94
CA VAL A 165 11.95 21.75 6.24
C VAL A 165 11.26 20.52 6.85
N LYS A 166 11.48 19.35 6.25
CA LYS A 166 10.93 18.07 6.74
C LYS A 166 11.47 17.73 8.13
N LEU A 167 12.74 18.02 8.42
CA LEU A 167 13.34 17.82 9.75
C LEU A 167 12.80 18.80 10.77
N LYS A 168 12.65 20.08 10.44
CA LYS A 168 12.02 21.09 11.32
C LYS A 168 10.59 20.69 11.68
N ALA A 169 9.77 20.31 10.70
CA ALA A 169 8.39 19.87 10.92
C ALA A 169 8.33 18.60 11.79
N LYS A 170 9.24 17.65 11.58
CA LYS A 170 9.34 16.45 12.43
C LYS A 170 9.73 16.78 13.85
N LEU A 171 10.70 17.68 14.04
CA LEU A 171 11.14 18.13 15.36
C LEU A 171 9.99 18.83 16.10
N GLU A 172 9.26 19.73 15.44
CA GLU A 172 8.09 20.40 15.99
C GLU A 172 7.00 19.41 16.44
N SER A 173 6.70 18.42 15.57
CA SER A 173 5.71 17.40 15.90
C SER A 173 6.13 16.54 17.10
N LEU A 174 7.41 16.16 17.17
CA LEU A 174 7.97 15.39 18.30
C LEU A 174 8.00 16.19 19.59
N SER A 175 8.32 17.49 19.53
CA SER A 175 8.28 18.38 20.69
C SER A 175 6.85 18.50 21.26
N LYS A 176 5.83 18.67 20.39
CA LYS A 176 4.43 18.68 20.81
C LYS A 176 4.02 17.34 21.47
N VAL A 177 4.46 16.21 20.92
CA VAL A 177 4.21 14.90 21.53
C VAL A 177 4.92 14.78 22.88
N GLN A 178 6.16 15.22 22.98
CA GLN A 178 6.92 15.17 24.23
C GLN A 178 6.25 16.01 25.33
N GLU A 179 5.81 17.22 25.01
CA GLU A 179 5.10 18.08 25.96
C GLU A 179 3.80 17.44 26.44
N ARG A 180 3.00 16.88 25.50
CA ARG A 180 1.79 16.16 25.84
C ARG A 180 2.08 14.95 26.76
N MET A 181 3.13 14.20 26.48
CA MET A 181 3.54 13.07 27.34
C MET A 181 4.01 13.54 28.72
N LYS A 182 4.74 14.67 28.81
CA LYS A 182 5.12 15.27 30.11
C LYS A 182 3.89 15.69 30.93
N GLN A 183 2.88 16.27 30.27
CA GLN A 183 1.62 16.66 30.92
C GLN A 183 0.84 15.41 31.37
N ALA A 184 0.73 14.39 30.52
CA ALA A 184 0.10 13.12 30.88
C ALA A 184 0.77 12.48 32.10
N ASN A 185 2.10 12.42 32.11
CA ASN A 185 2.86 11.87 33.25
C ASN A 185 2.62 12.65 34.55
N LYS A 186 2.40 13.99 34.50
CA LYS A 186 2.02 14.76 35.68
C LYS A 186 0.63 14.37 36.21
N VAL A 187 -0.32 14.11 35.30
CA VAL A 187 -1.68 13.65 35.68
C VAL A 187 -1.63 12.26 36.29
N VAL A 188 -0.92 11.32 35.68
CA VAL A 188 -0.78 9.94 36.18
C VAL A 188 -0.14 9.91 37.57
N LYS A 189 0.90 10.72 37.78
CA LYS A 189 1.63 10.81 39.09
C LYS A 189 0.89 11.60 40.17
N ALA A 190 -0.23 12.26 39.84
CA ALA A 190 -0.95 13.06 40.84
C ALA A 190 -1.70 12.14 41.83
N SER A 191 -1.17 12.05 43.05
CA SER A 191 -1.75 11.21 44.13
C SER A 191 -3.10 11.71 44.67
N LYS A 192 -3.46 12.98 44.41
CA LYS A 192 -4.71 13.60 44.90
C LYS A 192 -5.92 13.38 44.00
N LEU A 193 -5.71 12.76 42.81
CA LEU A 193 -6.76 12.52 41.85
C LEU A 193 -7.19 11.06 41.86
N THR A 194 -8.49 10.83 41.78
CA THR A 194 -9.04 9.49 41.55
C THR A 194 -8.75 9.01 40.13
N ASP A 195 -8.78 7.71 39.88
CA ASP A 195 -8.50 7.16 38.57
C ASP A 195 -9.50 7.65 37.51
N ALA A 196 -10.78 7.86 37.89
CA ALA A 196 -11.77 8.45 37.01
C ALA A 196 -11.43 9.90 36.58
N GLU A 197 -10.98 10.73 37.54
CA GLU A 197 -10.54 12.11 37.26
C GLU A 197 -9.25 12.14 36.41
N LYS A 198 -8.34 11.21 36.62
CA LYS A 198 -7.15 11.09 35.80
C LYS A 198 -7.49 10.72 34.36
N ILE A 199 -8.42 9.76 34.16
CA ILE A 199 -8.90 9.37 32.83
C ILE A 199 -9.53 10.57 32.13
N ALA A 200 -10.42 11.33 32.80
CA ALA A 200 -11.07 12.52 32.23
C ALA A 200 -10.02 13.55 31.78
N LYS A 201 -9.03 13.89 32.64
CA LYS A 201 -7.94 14.83 32.28
C LYS A 201 -7.06 14.34 31.15
N LEU A 202 -6.78 13.04 31.05
CA LEU A 202 -6.04 12.47 29.92
C LEU A 202 -6.85 12.53 28.62
N GLN A 203 -8.17 12.38 28.68
CA GLN A 203 -9.04 12.54 27.51
C GLN A 203 -9.05 14.00 27.02
N GLU A 204 -9.08 14.99 27.91
CA GLU A 204 -8.93 16.42 27.57
C GLU A 204 -7.61 16.71 26.84
N GLN A 205 -6.54 15.98 27.16
CA GLN A 205 -5.25 16.05 26.48
C GLN A 205 -5.20 15.27 25.14
N GLY A 206 -6.32 14.73 24.69
CA GLY A 206 -6.45 14.03 23.40
C GLY A 206 -6.03 12.54 23.43
N PHE A 207 -6.01 11.91 24.61
CA PHE A 207 -5.86 10.46 24.70
C PHE A 207 -7.22 9.76 24.55
N SER A 208 -7.28 8.63 23.84
CA SER A 208 -8.49 7.79 23.86
C SER A 208 -8.66 7.13 25.24
N GLU A 209 -9.90 6.84 25.62
CA GLU A 209 -10.20 6.21 26.92
C GLU A 209 -9.39 4.92 27.16
N ALA A 210 -9.27 4.07 26.13
CA ALA A 210 -8.46 2.84 26.21
C ALA A 210 -6.98 3.13 26.49
N LYS A 211 -6.41 4.17 25.86
CA LYS A 211 -5.02 4.58 26.12
C LYS A 211 -4.87 5.22 27.50
N ALA A 212 -5.86 6.01 27.95
CA ALA A 212 -5.84 6.61 29.27
C ALA A 212 -5.86 5.54 30.38
N LYS A 213 -6.69 4.53 30.23
CA LYS A 213 -6.74 3.37 31.16
C LYS A 213 -5.43 2.57 31.18
N ASN A 214 -4.75 2.43 30.04
CA ASN A 214 -3.47 1.72 29.97
C ASN A 214 -2.28 2.52 30.54
N LEU A 215 -2.44 3.80 30.82
CA LEU A 215 -1.40 4.65 31.41
C LEU A 215 -1.46 4.70 32.94
N LEU A 216 -2.55 4.29 33.54
CA LEU A 216 -2.76 4.21 35.00
C LEU A 216 -2.33 2.88 35.56
#